data_bc6f63161b851ae4f7f92e8332f90283
#
_entry.id   bc6f63161b851ae4f7f92e8332f90283
#
_cell.length_a   1.000
_cell.length_b   1.000
_cell.length_c   1.000
_cell.angle_alpha   90.00
_cell.angle_beta   90.00
_cell.angle_gamma   90.00
#
_symmetry.space_group_name_H-M   'P 1'
#
loop_
_entity.id
_entity.type
_entity.pdbx_description
1 polymer ?
#
loop_
_entity_poly.entity_id
_entity_poly.type
_entity_poly.pdbx_seq_one_letter_code
_entity_poly.pdbx_strand_id
1 'polypeptide(L)'
;NWLSFIIAFSAIGFGMMTKGPIALMVPIFSFVPHLIIHKQYKLLFRWEYLVGLVIILLLLLPMDIGLYQQFDLHPEKVMYGKTGTSGLRFFYWTQSFGRITGESIWHENDSITFLFENLLWGFLPWTLFFVIGLLAEVYKIIKNKFKIKSSHEWITLPGFLITYLALGSSRY
;
A
#
# COMPACT_ATOMS: atom_id res chain seq x y z
N ASN A 1 1.04 -11.71 20.68
CA ASN A 1 1.89 -10.86 21.50
C ASN A 1 1.52 -9.40 21.23
N TRP A 2 1.04 -8.69 22.28
CA TRP A 2 0.61 -7.30 22.17
C TRP A 2 1.75 -6.35 21.74
N LEU A 3 2.98 -6.61 22.20
CA LEU A 3 4.13 -5.79 21.82
C LEU A 3 4.37 -5.83 20.30
N SER A 4 4.40 -7.01 19.71
CA SER A 4 4.58 -7.15 18.26
C SER A 4 3.45 -6.49 17.48
N PHE A 5 2.23 -6.54 18.00
CA PHE A 5 1.07 -5.89 17.42
C PHE A 5 1.21 -4.35 17.45
N ILE A 6 1.55 -3.78 18.60
CA ILE A 6 1.77 -2.33 18.73
C ILE A 6 2.90 -1.86 17.81
N ILE A 7 4.03 -2.58 17.77
CA ILE A 7 5.15 -2.26 16.87
C ILE A 7 4.70 -2.28 15.41
N ALA A 8 3.94 -3.30 14.98
CA ALA A 8 3.48 -3.41 13.60
C ALA A 8 2.56 -2.24 13.20
N PHE A 9 1.58 -1.89 14.03
CA PHE A 9 0.67 -0.78 13.74
C PHE A 9 1.35 0.58 13.85
N SER A 10 2.32 0.73 14.75
CA SER A 10 3.17 1.94 14.80
C SER A 10 4.01 2.08 13.53
N ALA A 11 4.61 0.99 13.05
CA ALA A 11 5.37 1.00 11.80
C ALA A 11 4.48 1.37 10.59
N ILE A 12 3.24 0.88 10.55
CA ILE A 12 2.25 1.28 9.53
C ILE A 12 1.94 2.78 9.65
N GLY A 13 1.72 3.29 10.87
CA GLY A 13 1.46 4.71 11.12
C GLY A 13 2.61 5.60 10.62
N PHE A 14 3.85 5.28 10.94
CA PHE A 14 5.02 5.98 10.41
C PHE A 14 5.15 5.84 8.87
N GLY A 15 4.86 4.67 8.34
CA GLY A 15 4.79 4.46 6.89
C GLY A 15 3.74 5.36 6.22
N MET A 16 2.57 5.52 6.85
CA MET A 16 1.52 6.40 6.35
C MET A 16 1.93 7.87 6.38
N MET A 17 2.69 8.32 7.39
CA MET A 17 3.23 9.69 7.40
C MET A 17 4.14 9.99 6.21
N THR A 18 4.81 8.99 5.66
CA THR A 18 5.76 9.16 4.53
C THR A 18 5.10 9.00 3.16
N LYS A 19 4.22 8.03 3.00
CA LYS A 19 3.64 7.63 1.69
C LYS A 19 2.11 7.65 1.66
N GLY A 20 1.46 8.08 2.74
CA GLY A 20 0.01 8.10 2.84
C GLY A 20 -0.60 6.70 2.98
N PRO A 21 -1.91 6.54 2.67
CA PRO A 21 -2.67 5.31 2.89
C PRO A 21 -2.11 4.04 2.23
N ILE A 22 -1.25 4.17 1.22
CA ILE A 22 -0.64 3.02 0.56
C ILE A 22 0.16 2.14 1.53
N ALA A 23 0.75 2.74 2.57
CA ALA A 23 1.48 1.99 3.59
C ALA A 23 0.59 1.03 4.41
N LEU A 24 -0.70 1.33 4.55
CA LEU A 24 -1.69 0.44 5.14
C LEU A 24 -2.15 -0.62 4.14
N MET A 25 -2.25 -0.27 2.85
CA MET A 25 -2.75 -1.18 1.82
C MET A 25 -1.80 -2.35 1.57
N VAL A 26 -0.47 -2.15 1.65
CA VAL A 26 0.51 -3.22 1.42
C VAL A 26 0.34 -4.40 2.39
N PRO A 27 0.26 -4.23 3.71
CA PRO A 27 -0.08 -5.31 4.64
C PRO A 27 -1.44 -5.94 4.36
N ILE A 28 -2.47 -5.14 4.03
CA ILE A 28 -3.80 -5.66 3.69
C ILE A 28 -3.70 -6.59 2.48
N PHE A 29 -3.05 -6.17 1.40
CA PHE A 29 -2.88 -6.98 0.19
C PHE A 29 -2.06 -8.26 0.42
N SER A 30 -1.20 -8.27 1.43
CA SER A 30 -0.43 -9.47 1.80
C SER A 30 -1.22 -10.43 2.68
N PHE A 31 -1.85 -9.92 3.75
CA PHE A 31 -2.46 -10.78 4.77
C PHE A 31 -3.90 -11.18 4.47
N VAL A 32 -4.71 -10.30 3.85
CA VAL A 32 -6.12 -10.62 3.58
C VAL A 32 -6.27 -11.81 2.63
N PRO A 33 -5.58 -11.90 1.48
CA PRO A 33 -5.65 -13.08 0.62
C PRO A 33 -5.22 -14.36 1.33
N HIS A 34 -4.15 -14.28 2.13
CA HIS A 34 -3.67 -15.40 2.94
C HIS A 34 -4.76 -15.92 3.88
N LEU A 35 -5.43 -15.02 4.63
CA LEU A 35 -6.48 -15.39 5.57
C LEU A 35 -7.73 -15.98 4.86
N ILE A 36 -8.06 -15.48 3.68
CA ILE A 36 -9.17 -15.98 2.85
C ILE A 36 -8.86 -17.39 2.35
N ILE A 37 -7.68 -17.63 1.80
CA ILE A 37 -7.23 -18.92 1.26
C ILE A 37 -7.25 -19.99 2.37
N HIS A 38 -6.78 -19.63 3.56
CA HIS A 38 -6.76 -20.53 4.71
C HIS A 38 -8.10 -20.60 5.49
N LYS A 39 -9.15 -19.93 4.98
CA LYS A 39 -10.50 -19.88 5.60
C LYS A 39 -10.51 -19.38 7.05
N GLN A 40 -9.56 -18.51 7.39
CA GLN A 40 -9.39 -17.93 8.73
C GLN A 40 -10.16 -16.62 8.88
N TYR A 41 -11.41 -16.59 8.43
CA TYR A 41 -12.23 -15.37 8.40
C TYR A 41 -12.41 -14.69 9.76
N LYS A 42 -12.37 -15.48 10.86
CA LYS A 42 -12.45 -14.92 12.22
C LYS A 42 -11.30 -13.99 12.55
N LEU A 43 -10.14 -14.20 11.94
CA LEU A 43 -8.98 -13.32 12.14
C LEU A 43 -9.09 -11.98 11.40
N LEU A 44 -9.95 -11.90 10.36
CA LEU A 44 -10.19 -10.64 9.64
C LEU A 44 -11.00 -9.64 10.47
N PHE A 45 -11.85 -10.14 11.37
CA PHE A 45 -12.79 -9.31 12.14
C PHE A 45 -12.44 -9.28 13.64
N ARG A 46 -11.14 -9.24 13.95
CA ARG A 46 -10.70 -9.13 15.34
C ARG A 46 -10.81 -7.68 15.81
N TRP A 47 -11.36 -7.50 17.00
CA TRP A 47 -11.50 -6.18 17.61
C TRP A 47 -10.17 -5.49 17.88
N GLU A 48 -9.07 -6.25 18.02
CA GLU A 48 -7.73 -5.73 18.20
C GLU A 48 -7.28 -4.82 17.06
N TYR A 49 -7.79 -5.03 15.84
CA TYR A 49 -7.50 -4.12 14.72
C TYR A 49 -8.03 -2.70 14.96
N LEU A 50 -9.12 -2.55 15.71
CA LEU A 50 -9.60 -1.22 16.11
C LEU A 50 -8.58 -0.50 16.98
N VAL A 51 -7.94 -1.22 17.92
CA VAL A 51 -6.84 -0.65 18.72
C VAL A 51 -5.66 -0.25 17.82
N GLY A 52 -5.32 -1.09 16.84
CA GLY A 52 -4.30 -0.77 15.86
C GLY A 52 -4.61 0.50 15.06
N LEU A 53 -5.85 0.64 14.59
CA LEU A 53 -6.31 1.86 13.91
C LEU A 53 -6.23 3.10 14.82
N VAL A 54 -6.57 2.99 16.09
CA VAL A 54 -6.42 4.08 17.05
C VAL A 54 -4.94 4.47 17.19
N ILE A 55 -4.01 3.52 17.26
CA ILE A 55 -2.56 3.80 17.29
C ILE A 55 -2.15 4.60 16.05
N ILE A 56 -2.59 4.16 14.86
CA ILE A 56 -2.29 4.86 13.60
C ILE A 56 -2.85 6.29 13.64
N LEU A 57 -4.12 6.46 14.03
CA LEU A 57 -4.75 7.78 14.12
C LEU A 57 -4.02 8.71 15.07
N LEU A 58 -3.62 8.22 16.25
CA LEU A 58 -2.86 9.02 17.22
C LEU A 58 -1.50 9.47 16.67
N LEU A 59 -0.83 8.61 15.90
CA LEU A 59 0.44 8.96 15.25
C LEU A 59 0.26 9.98 14.12
N LEU A 60 -0.83 9.87 13.34
CA LEU A 60 -1.12 10.80 12.25
C LEU A 60 -1.67 12.14 12.73
N LEU A 61 -2.21 12.22 13.94
CA LEU A 61 -2.91 13.38 14.46
C LEU A 61 -2.09 14.70 14.40
N PRO A 62 -0.78 14.74 14.77
CA PRO A 62 0.00 15.97 14.65
C PRO A 62 0.14 16.44 13.18
N MET A 63 0.29 15.50 12.26
CA MET A 63 0.39 15.81 10.82
C MET A 63 -0.97 16.29 10.29
N ASP A 64 -2.07 15.63 10.65
CA ASP A 64 -3.41 16.00 10.22
C ASP A 64 -3.81 17.40 10.71
N ILE A 65 -3.49 17.73 11.97
CA ILE A 65 -3.68 19.08 12.51
C ILE A 65 -2.84 20.09 11.70
N GLY A 66 -1.58 19.76 11.41
CA GLY A 66 -0.72 20.64 10.62
C GLY A 66 -1.26 20.87 9.19
N LEU A 67 -1.70 19.82 8.50
CA LEU A 67 -2.31 19.93 7.18
C LEU A 67 -3.60 20.75 7.20
N TYR A 68 -4.46 20.53 8.19
CA TYR A 68 -5.69 21.28 8.37
C TYR A 68 -5.41 22.76 8.61
N GLN A 69 -4.55 23.09 9.56
CA GLN A 69 -4.20 24.48 9.88
C GLN A 69 -3.51 25.20 8.72
N GLN A 70 -2.66 24.49 7.98
CA GLN A 70 -1.85 25.10 6.94
C GLN A 70 -2.61 25.32 5.63
N PHE A 71 -3.53 24.43 5.27
CA PHE A 71 -4.20 24.46 3.96
C PHE A 71 -5.72 24.59 4.07
N ASP A 72 -6.38 23.86 4.96
CA ASP A 72 -7.85 23.87 5.02
C ASP A 72 -8.37 25.19 5.63
N LEU A 73 -7.64 25.80 6.56
CA LEU A 73 -7.98 27.13 7.11
C LEU A 73 -7.51 28.29 6.22
N HIS A 74 -6.70 28.00 5.20
CA HIS A 74 -6.12 29.01 4.31
C HIS A 74 -6.36 28.66 2.84
N PRO A 75 -7.63 28.78 2.37
CA PRO A 75 -7.99 28.42 0.99
C PRO A 75 -7.32 29.30 -0.08
N GLU A 76 -6.75 30.44 0.31
CA GLU A 76 -5.97 31.32 -0.56
C GLU A 76 -4.61 30.72 -0.94
N LYS A 77 -4.12 29.74 -0.19
CA LYS A 77 -2.83 29.11 -0.49
C LYS A 77 -2.92 28.24 -1.75
N VAL A 78 -1.88 28.38 -2.56
CA VAL A 78 -1.73 27.60 -3.79
C VAL A 78 -1.02 26.29 -3.47
N MET A 79 -1.66 25.15 -3.76
CA MET A 79 -1.06 23.83 -3.69
C MET A 79 -1.00 23.24 -5.11
N TYR A 80 0.19 23.03 -5.64
CA TYR A 80 0.42 22.51 -7.00
C TYR A 80 -0.37 23.24 -8.09
N GLY A 81 -0.39 24.58 -8.03
CA GLY A 81 -1.07 25.42 -9.02
C GLY A 81 -2.59 25.54 -8.87
N LYS A 82 -3.18 24.95 -7.82
CA LYS A 82 -4.61 25.04 -7.52
C LYS A 82 -4.82 25.75 -6.18
N THR A 83 -5.78 26.66 -6.13
CA THR A 83 -6.26 27.31 -4.91
C THR A 83 -7.43 26.54 -4.30
N GLY A 84 -7.63 26.65 -2.98
CA GLY A 84 -8.76 26.01 -2.29
C GLY A 84 -8.65 24.48 -2.16
N THR A 85 -7.43 23.93 -2.27
CA THR A 85 -7.21 22.49 -2.13
C THR A 85 -7.09 22.15 -0.64
N SER A 86 -7.94 21.24 -0.14
CA SER A 86 -7.84 20.70 1.21
C SER A 86 -6.56 19.89 1.37
N GLY A 87 -5.75 20.19 2.39
CA GLY A 87 -4.53 19.46 2.70
C GLY A 87 -4.79 18.01 3.08
N LEU A 88 -5.85 17.78 3.87
CA LEU A 88 -6.27 16.42 4.26
C LEU A 88 -6.74 15.60 3.05
N ARG A 89 -7.60 16.17 2.20
CA ARG A 89 -8.06 15.48 0.99
C ARG A 89 -6.90 15.19 0.05
N PHE A 90 -5.96 16.10 -0.09
CA PHE A 90 -4.78 15.91 -0.92
C PHE A 90 -3.95 14.73 -0.42
N PHE A 91 -3.66 14.68 0.88
CA PHE A 91 -2.83 13.63 1.47
C PHE A 91 -3.49 12.26 1.42
N TYR A 92 -4.75 12.15 1.85
CA TYR A 92 -5.43 10.86 1.96
C TYR A 92 -6.00 10.34 0.64
N TRP A 93 -6.41 11.22 -0.24
CA TRP A 93 -7.09 10.84 -1.47
C TRP A 93 -6.26 11.12 -2.71
N THR A 94 -5.98 12.39 -3.00
CA THR A 94 -5.39 12.81 -4.29
C THR A 94 -4.01 12.18 -4.53
N GLN A 95 -3.16 12.17 -3.51
CA GLN A 95 -1.81 11.61 -3.59
C GLN A 95 -1.79 10.08 -3.68
N SER A 96 -2.79 9.40 -3.15
CA SER A 96 -2.85 7.93 -3.07
C SER A 96 -3.81 7.37 -4.13
N PHE A 97 -5.11 7.50 -3.88
CA PHE A 97 -6.15 6.95 -4.74
C PHE A 97 -6.42 7.79 -5.98
N GLY A 98 -6.16 9.10 -5.91
CA GLY A 98 -6.33 10.02 -7.02
C GLY A 98 -5.49 9.66 -8.25
N ARG A 99 -4.38 8.94 -8.05
CA ARG A 99 -3.58 8.41 -9.17
C ARG A 99 -4.31 7.33 -9.95
N ILE A 100 -5.12 6.52 -9.28
CA ILE A 100 -5.92 5.45 -9.91
C ILE A 100 -7.17 6.05 -10.56
N THR A 101 -7.81 7.04 -9.90
CA THR A 101 -9.06 7.67 -10.40
C THR A 101 -8.83 8.76 -11.43
N GLY A 102 -7.57 9.16 -11.69
CA GLY A 102 -7.23 10.23 -12.63
C GLY A 102 -7.39 11.65 -12.05
N GLU A 103 -7.60 11.78 -10.73
CA GLU A 103 -7.65 13.09 -10.04
C GLU A 103 -6.25 13.60 -9.66
N SER A 104 -5.21 12.81 -9.92
CA SER A 104 -3.83 13.19 -9.62
C SER A 104 -3.41 14.40 -10.45
N ILE A 105 -2.61 15.26 -9.84
CA ILE A 105 -2.00 16.42 -10.51
C ILE A 105 -0.85 15.96 -11.45
N TRP A 106 -0.32 14.78 -11.19
CA TRP A 106 0.76 14.15 -11.94
C TRP A 106 0.15 13.31 -13.07
N HIS A 107 -0.12 13.95 -14.21
CA HIS A 107 -0.55 13.27 -15.43
C HIS A 107 0.63 13.21 -16.39
N GLU A 108 1.33 12.11 -16.37
CA GLU A 108 2.16 11.70 -17.50
C GLU A 108 1.43 10.56 -18.19
N ASN A 109 1.41 10.58 -19.53
CA ASN A 109 0.78 9.54 -20.37
C ASN A 109 1.67 8.29 -20.40
N ASP A 110 2.08 7.81 -19.23
CA ASP A 110 2.95 6.67 -19.14
C ASP A 110 2.19 5.38 -19.40
N SER A 111 2.85 4.50 -20.16
CA SER A 111 2.35 3.18 -20.48
C SER A 111 2.24 2.30 -19.24
N ILE A 112 1.29 1.37 -19.23
CA ILE A 112 1.18 0.30 -18.21
C ILE A 112 2.50 -0.47 -18.06
N THR A 113 3.33 -0.49 -19.12
CA THR A 113 4.64 -1.14 -19.13
C THR A 113 5.71 -0.36 -18.36
N PHE A 114 5.51 0.94 -18.10
CA PHE A 114 6.48 1.81 -17.41
C PHE A 114 6.92 1.24 -16.06
N LEU A 115 5.97 0.80 -15.23
CA LEU A 115 6.30 0.22 -13.94
C LEU A 115 7.09 -1.10 -14.09
N PHE A 116 6.78 -1.90 -15.12
CA PHE A 116 7.50 -3.14 -15.40
C PHE A 116 8.93 -2.87 -15.86
N GLU A 117 9.11 -1.92 -16.76
CA GLU A 117 10.44 -1.52 -17.23
C GLU A 117 11.29 -0.97 -16.07
N ASN A 118 10.73 -0.07 -15.25
CA ASN A 118 11.41 0.44 -14.06
C ASN A 118 11.74 -0.66 -13.04
N LEU A 119 10.88 -1.66 -12.86
CA LEU A 119 11.17 -2.80 -12.00
C LEU A 119 12.37 -3.58 -12.54
N LEU A 120 12.41 -3.86 -13.85
CA LEU A 120 13.51 -4.61 -14.47
C LEU A 120 14.85 -3.88 -14.36
N TRP A 121 14.86 -2.58 -14.66
CA TRP A 121 16.08 -1.77 -14.64
C TRP A 121 16.50 -1.33 -13.24
N GLY A 122 15.55 -0.85 -12.44
CA GLY A 122 15.83 -0.33 -11.10
C GLY A 122 16.23 -1.39 -10.09
N PHE A 123 15.90 -2.66 -10.36
CA PHE A 123 16.23 -3.78 -9.49
C PHE A 123 17.54 -4.51 -9.88
N LEU A 124 18.23 -4.02 -10.89
CA LEU A 124 19.56 -4.56 -11.26
C LEU A 124 20.56 -4.42 -10.09
N PRO A 125 21.43 -5.42 -9.85
CA PRO A 125 21.57 -6.71 -10.59
C PRO A 125 20.64 -7.82 -10.09
N TRP A 126 19.75 -7.55 -9.14
CA TRP A 126 18.91 -8.54 -8.47
C TRP A 126 17.72 -9.01 -9.31
N THR A 127 17.44 -8.35 -10.42
CA THR A 127 16.30 -8.66 -11.32
C THR A 127 16.30 -10.11 -11.77
N LEU A 128 17.47 -10.67 -12.09
CA LEU A 128 17.59 -12.07 -12.51
C LEU A 128 17.12 -13.03 -11.41
N PHE A 129 17.60 -12.82 -10.17
CA PHE A 129 17.21 -13.65 -9.03
C PHE A 129 15.73 -13.48 -8.69
N PHE A 130 15.20 -12.26 -8.81
CA PHE A 130 13.79 -11.98 -8.63
C PHE A 130 12.92 -12.74 -9.63
N VAL A 131 13.26 -12.69 -10.93
CA VAL A 131 12.51 -13.39 -11.99
C VAL A 131 12.57 -14.91 -11.79
N ILE A 132 13.76 -15.46 -11.52
CA ILE A 132 13.93 -16.90 -11.25
C ILE A 132 13.10 -17.30 -10.02
N GLY A 133 13.17 -16.53 -8.92
CA GLY A 133 12.39 -16.78 -7.71
C GLY A 133 10.89 -16.74 -7.95
N LEU A 134 10.41 -15.75 -8.69
CA LEU A 134 8.99 -15.62 -9.05
C LEU A 134 8.51 -16.81 -9.89
N LEU A 135 9.28 -17.20 -10.92
CA LEU A 135 8.96 -18.35 -11.77
C LEU A 135 8.96 -19.65 -10.97
N ALA A 136 9.93 -19.84 -10.06
CA ALA A 136 10.01 -21.01 -9.20
C ALA A 136 8.79 -21.11 -8.27
N GLU A 137 8.35 -19.99 -7.67
CA GLU A 137 7.16 -19.96 -6.82
C GLU A 137 5.89 -20.25 -7.60
N VAL A 138 5.70 -19.65 -8.78
CA VAL A 138 4.56 -19.92 -9.64
C VAL A 138 4.55 -21.39 -10.08
N TYR A 139 5.70 -21.95 -10.51
CA TYR A 139 5.82 -23.37 -10.86
C TYR A 139 5.43 -24.28 -9.69
N LYS A 140 5.89 -23.99 -8.49
CA LYS A 140 5.60 -24.76 -7.27
C LYS A 140 4.10 -24.71 -6.92
N ILE A 141 3.46 -23.56 -7.05
CA ILE A 141 2.02 -23.40 -6.83
C ILE A 141 1.22 -24.25 -7.82
N ILE A 142 1.56 -24.19 -9.11
CA ILE A 142 0.88 -24.94 -10.17
C ILE A 142 1.09 -26.47 -9.97
N LYS A 143 2.34 -26.91 -9.75
CA LYS A 143 2.68 -28.32 -9.52
C LYS A 143 1.93 -28.92 -8.33
N ASN A 144 1.79 -28.17 -7.26
CA ASN A 144 1.09 -28.62 -6.05
C ASN A 144 -0.44 -28.40 -6.12
N LYS A 145 -0.99 -28.08 -7.30
CA LYS A 145 -2.43 -27.84 -7.51
C LYS A 145 -3.02 -26.88 -6.47
N PHE A 146 -2.31 -25.79 -6.15
CA PHE A 146 -2.69 -24.81 -5.12
C PHE A 146 -2.80 -25.35 -3.68
N LYS A 147 -2.33 -26.57 -3.41
CA LYS A 147 -2.32 -27.20 -2.07
C LYS A 147 -0.98 -26.94 -1.37
N ILE A 148 -0.60 -25.69 -1.21
CA ILE A 148 0.64 -25.34 -0.53
C ILE A 148 0.35 -25.18 0.96
N LYS A 149 1.09 -25.91 1.80
CA LYS A 149 0.98 -25.83 3.27
C LYS A 149 1.76 -24.64 3.84
N SER A 150 2.75 -24.12 3.10
CA SER A 150 3.58 -23.01 3.57
C SER A 150 2.79 -21.71 3.54
N SER A 151 2.67 -21.06 4.70
CA SER A 151 1.96 -19.79 4.83
C SER A 151 2.72 -18.62 4.20
N HIS A 152 4.05 -18.72 4.10
CA HIS A 152 4.88 -17.62 3.59
C HIS A 152 4.63 -17.31 2.13
N GLU A 153 4.47 -18.34 1.30
CA GLU A 153 4.22 -18.19 -0.14
C GLU A 153 2.89 -17.48 -0.42
N TRP A 154 1.86 -17.75 0.41
CA TRP A 154 0.54 -17.11 0.31
C TRP A 154 0.48 -15.69 0.90
N ILE A 155 1.53 -15.21 1.54
CA ILE A 155 1.65 -13.84 2.01
C ILE A 155 2.45 -13.02 0.99
N THR A 156 3.61 -13.55 0.56
CA THR A 156 4.56 -12.81 -0.29
C THR A 156 4.07 -12.65 -1.71
N LEU A 157 3.58 -13.71 -2.35
CA LEU A 157 3.18 -13.65 -3.76
C LEU A 157 1.93 -12.79 -3.99
N PRO A 158 0.80 -12.98 -3.27
CA PRO A 158 -0.34 -12.07 -3.41
C PRO A 158 -0.01 -10.64 -3.02
N GLY A 159 0.76 -10.44 -1.94
CA GLY A 159 1.19 -9.12 -1.50
C GLY A 159 1.97 -8.39 -2.58
N PHE A 160 2.90 -9.06 -3.25
CA PHE A 160 3.62 -8.50 -4.38
C PHE A 160 2.69 -8.24 -5.58
N LEU A 161 1.96 -9.26 -6.04
CA LEU A 161 1.16 -9.16 -7.26
C LEU A 161 0.04 -8.11 -7.15
N ILE A 162 -0.71 -8.11 -6.04
CA ILE A 162 -1.81 -7.16 -5.87
C ILE A 162 -1.27 -5.73 -5.73
N THR A 163 -0.20 -5.54 -4.96
CA THR A 163 0.45 -4.22 -4.84
C THR A 163 0.99 -3.75 -6.19
N TYR A 164 1.64 -4.64 -6.93
CA TYR A 164 2.19 -4.32 -8.25
C TYR A 164 1.09 -3.94 -9.25
N LEU A 165 -0.02 -4.69 -9.28
CA LEU A 165 -1.16 -4.40 -10.15
C LEU A 165 -1.87 -3.10 -9.73
N ALA A 166 -2.03 -2.87 -8.44
CA ALA A 166 -2.63 -1.64 -7.92
C ALA A 166 -1.80 -0.40 -8.27
N LEU A 167 -0.46 -0.49 -8.15
CA LEU A 167 0.43 0.59 -8.55
C LEU A 167 0.52 0.73 -10.08
N GLY A 168 0.57 -0.39 -10.82
CA GLY A 168 0.64 -0.38 -12.28
C GLY A 168 -0.64 0.09 -12.96
N SER A 169 -1.79 0.01 -12.28
CA SER A 169 -3.04 0.60 -12.77
C SER A 169 -3.16 2.10 -12.50
N SER A 170 -2.24 2.66 -11.68
CA SER A 170 -2.19 4.10 -11.49
C SER A 170 -1.65 4.78 -12.75
N ARG A 171 -2.33 5.83 -13.18
CA ARG A 171 -1.87 6.66 -14.30
C ARG A 171 -0.81 7.62 -13.75
N TYR A 172 0.42 7.41 -14.16
CA TYR A 172 1.55 8.29 -13.86
C TYR A 172 1.60 9.44 -14.84
#